data_c8854c3f1b7427a8e16aee89c05264c1
#
_entry.id   c8854c3f1b7427a8e16aee89c05264c1
#
_cell.length_a   1.000
_cell.length_b   1.000
_cell.length_c   1.000
_cell.angle_alpha   90.00
_cell.angle_beta   90.00
_cell.angle_gamma   90.00
#
_symmetry.space_group_name_H-M   'P 1'
#
loop_
_entity.id
_entity.type
_entity.pdbx_description
1 polymer ?
#
loop_
_entity_poly.entity_id
_entity_poly.type
_entity_poly.pdbx_seq_one_letter_code
_entity_poly.pdbx_strand_id
1 'polypeptide(L)'
;MLKIFLLTLLMISYTTIADEGMWEPYQMEGLKKELRATGYKKNISNVSDLFKHPMNAIVSLGGCSAAFVSDQGLIATNYHCIERSYLQFNSNAENNLFETGFVARSKEEEKKSAPGSRVYVTLESNEITEQVLMGVKDETADIERAKIIEENIKQIINKCETTDEIECRVRSFYSGETYKLEKVLKIKDVRLVYAPPAYIGEYGGEIDNWMYPRHTGDFALLRAYVSKDGSSEEFNKDNVPYSSDSFLKISSRGVDDGDFVMIVGYPGRTNRLLTFNEIKYDLEFQFHEVVKFLKRGIDLINEHSIDEDGSKLKYRGLKSGYENYYKKISGQINGAKNFKLLESEKENWNNFLRFVDKEASSEDKQYLEELLKLIGKEQLESRSRSY
;
A
#
# COMPACT_ATOMS: atom_id res chain seq x y z
N MET A 1 60.02 -11.12 25.32
CA MET A 1 59.23 -11.80 24.24
C MET A 1 57.75 -11.56 24.55
N LEU A 2 57.20 -10.51 23.97
CA LEU A 2 55.79 -10.08 24.18
C LEU A 2 54.93 -10.77 23.11
N LYS A 3 54.09 -11.72 23.55
CA LYS A 3 53.16 -12.38 22.63
C LYS A 3 51.96 -11.43 22.45
N ILE A 4 51.89 -10.80 21.28
CA ILE A 4 50.73 -10.06 20.82
C ILE A 4 49.66 -11.08 20.45
N PHE A 5 48.61 -11.17 21.28
CA PHE A 5 47.42 -11.94 20.95
C PHE A 5 46.56 -11.06 20.02
N LEU A 6 46.61 -11.35 18.73
CA LEU A 6 45.74 -10.72 17.74
C LEU A 6 44.35 -11.35 17.88
N LEU A 7 43.48 -10.69 18.62
CA LEU A 7 42.06 -11.03 18.68
C LEU A 7 41.44 -10.57 17.35
N THR A 8 41.39 -11.43 16.37
CA THR A 8 40.55 -11.24 15.18
C THR A 8 39.09 -11.34 15.62
N LEU A 9 38.45 -10.20 15.90
CA LEU A 9 37.02 -10.09 16.03
C LEU A 9 36.42 -10.41 14.66
N LEU A 10 35.98 -11.65 14.45
CA LEU A 10 35.08 -11.99 13.37
C LEU A 10 33.79 -11.23 13.63
N MET A 11 33.64 -10.06 13.02
CA MET A 11 32.33 -9.46 12.84
C MET A 11 31.53 -10.40 11.92
N ILE A 12 30.80 -11.31 12.51
CA ILE A 12 29.74 -12.02 11.81
C ILE A 12 28.66 -10.94 11.57
N SER A 13 28.73 -10.33 10.41
CA SER A 13 27.62 -9.53 9.89
C SER A 13 26.47 -10.52 9.71
N TYR A 14 25.56 -10.54 10.67
CA TYR A 14 24.24 -11.14 10.45
C TYR A 14 23.60 -10.30 9.34
N THR A 15 23.68 -10.79 8.12
CA THR A 15 22.78 -10.30 7.08
C THR A 15 21.38 -10.70 7.53
N THR A 16 20.64 -9.76 8.08
CA THR A 16 19.20 -9.92 8.27
C THR A 16 18.60 -10.01 6.87
N ILE A 17 18.43 -11.22 6.37
CA ILE A 17 17.65 -11.49 5.17
C ILE A 17 16.21 -11.28 5.64
N ALA A 18 15.60 -10.16 5.23
CA ALA A 18 14.17 -9.98 5.39
C ALA A 18 13.50 -11.03 4.50
N ASP A 19 12.60 -11.84 5.09
CA ASP A 19 11.82 -12.79 4.32
C ASP A 19 11.00 -12.03 3.28
N GLU A 20 11.12 -12.40 2.01
CA GLU A 20 10.33 -11.83 0.94
C GLU A 20 8.87 -12.27 1.10
N GLY A 21 7.97 -11.34 0.90
CA GLY A 21 6.55 -11.66 0.89
C GLY A 21 5.68 -10.48 1.32
N MET A 22 4.45 -10.51 0.85
CA MET A 22 3.35 -9.71 1.34
C MET A 22 2.23 -10.70 1.63
N TRP A 23 2.12 -11.05 2.91
CA TRP A 23 1.31 -12.16 3.35
C TRP A 23 -0.07 -11.67 3.79
N GLU A 24 -1.10 -12.34 3.37
CA GLU A 24 -2.42 -12.15 3.95
C GLU A 24 -2.48 -12.75 5.36
N PRO A 25 -3.26 -12.18 6.28
CA PRO A 25 -3.30 -12.65 7.67
C PRO A 25 -3.56 -14.15 7.82
N TYR A 26 -4.47 -14.74 7.03
CA TYR A 26 -4.76 -16.17 7.11
C TYR A 26 -3.57 -17.06 6.77
N GLN A 27 -2.60 -16.58 5.99
CA GLN A 27 -1.38 -17.32 5.63
C GLN A 27 -0.40 -17.43 6.79
N MET A 28 -0.54 -16.58 7.84
CA MET A 28 0.36 -16.57 9.00
C MET A 28 0.38 -17.91 9.76
N GLU A 29 -0.70 -18.70 9.71
CA GLU A 29 -0.71 -20.03 10.31
C GLU A 29 0.30 -20.97 9.62
N GLY A 30 0.45 -20.88 8.30
CA GLY A 30 1.45 -21.63 7.53
C GLY A 30 2.89 -21.17 7.77
N LEU A 31 3.08 -19.91 8.18
CA LEU A 31 4.39 -19.28 8.41
C LEU A 31 4.83 -19.31 9.88
N LYS A 32 4.27 -20.19 10.69
CA LYS A 32 4.52 -20.25 12.13
C LYS A 32 6.01 -20.44 12.48
N LYS A 33 6.74 -21.24 11.71
CA LYS A 33 8.15 -21.52 11.93
C LYS A 33 8.99 -20.28 11.66
N GLU A 34 8.72 -19.62 10.55
CA GLU A 34 9.36 -18.39 10.08
C GLU A 34 9.13 -17.25 11.07
N LEU A 35 7.88 -17.04 11.49
CA LEU A 35 7.52 -16.04 12.51
C LEU A 35 8.24 -16.30 13.85
N ARG A 36 8.40 -17.57 14.25
CA ARG A 36 9.18 -17.91 15.45
C ARG A 36 10.65 -17.60 15.28
N ALA A 37 11.21 -17.84 14.10
CA ALA A 37 12.62 -17.54 13.78
C ALA A 37 12.91 -16.04 13.83
N THR A 38 11.95 -15.17 13.44
CA THR A 38 12.07 -13.72 13.56
C THR A 38 11.81 -13.17 14.98
N GLY A 39 11.56 -14.03 15.97
CA GLY A 39 11.37 -13.62 17.35
C GLY A 39 9.92 -13.42 17.80
N TYR A 40 8.92 -13.71 16.97
CA TYR A 40 7.51 -13.63 17.37
C TYR A 40 7.16 -14.68 18.42
N LYS A 41 6.82 -14.26 19.64
CA LYS A 41 6.58 -15.16 20.79
C LYS A 41 5.11 -15.33 21.15
N LYS A 42 4.20 -14.51 20.58
CA LYS A 42 2.77 -14.52 20.92
C LYS A 42 2.01 -15.61 20.14
N ASN A 43 0.71 -15.74 20.40
CA ASN A 43 -0.15 -16.66 19.65
C ASN A 43 -0.29 -16.19 18.19
N ILE A 44 -0.15 -17.11 17.25
CA ILE A 44 -0.27 -16.82 15.82
C ILE A 44 -1.66 -16.28 15.49
N SER A 45 -2.72 -16.74 16.16
CA SER A 45 -4.08 -16.20 15.97
C SER A 45 -4.21 -14.70 16.17
N ASN A 46 -3.27 -14.07 16.88
CA ASN A 46 -3.25 -12.59 17.02
C ASN A 46 -2.89 -11.87 15.72
N VAL A 47 -2.31 -12.54 14.74
CA VAL A 47 -1.86 -11.95 13.48
C VAL A 47 -2.45 -12.67 12.26
N SER A 48 -3.12 -13.82 12.44
CA SER A 48 -3.80 -14.55 11.37
C SER A 48 -5.29 -14.23 11.24
N ASP A 49 -5.92 -13.64 12.27
CA ASP A 49 -7.34 -13.32 12.28
C ASP A 49 -7.58 -11.82 12.17
N LEU A 50 -8.06 -11.38 10.99
CA LEU A 50 -8.37 -9.96 10.70
C LEU A 50 -9.40 -9.35 11.64
N PHE A 51 -10.28 -10.16 12.24
CA PHE A 51 -11.43 -9.70 13.01
C PHE A 51 -11.16 -9.71 14.52
N LYS A 52 -9.93 -10.03 14.91
CA LYS A 52 -9.49 -10.00 16.31
C LYS A 52 -8.41 -8.94 16.55
N HIS A 53 -8.37 -8.45 17.80
CA HIS A 53 -7.29 -7.61 18.25
C HIS A 53 -5.92 -8.33 18.14
N PRO A 54 -4.88 -7.67 17.59
CA PRO A 54 -4.77 -6.27 17.18
C PRO A 54 -5.18 -5.99 15.73
N MET A 55 -5.46 -7.00 14.91
CA MET A 55 -5.64 -6.85 13.46
C MET A 55 -6.87 -6.00 13.10
N ASN A 56 -7.97 -6.13 13.82
CA ASN A 56 -9.19 -5.36 13.58
C ASN A 56 -9.12 -3.87 14.02
N ALA A 57 -7.99 -3.44 14.61
CA ALA A 57 -7.72 -2.02 14.82
C ALA A 57 -7.16 -1.32 13.58
N ILE A 58 -6.73 -2.10 12.56
CA ILE A 58 -6.14 -1.57 11.32
C ILE A 58 -7.26 -1.21 10.36
N VAL A 59 -7.20 0.02 9.82
CA VAL A 59 -8.21 0.58 8.94
C VAL A 59 -7.61 1.18 7.68
N SER A 60 -8.42 1.36 6.64
CA SER A 60 -8.00 1.96 5.38
C SER A 60 -8.55 3.38 5.24
N LEU A 61 -7.74 4.29 4.70
CA LEU A 61 -8.16 5.63 4.27
C LEU A 61 -8.43 5.69 2.75
N GLY A 62 -8.60 4.53 2.11
CA GLY A 62 -8.83 4.41 0.66
C GLY A 62 -7.55 4.35 -0.19
N GLY A 63 -6.44 4.90 0.28
CA GLY A 63 -5.13 4.84 -0.40
C GLY A 63 -3.97 4.76 0.59
N CYS A 64 -4.29 4.77 1.88
CA CYS A 64 -3.33 4.69 2.96
C CYS A 64 -3.82 3.75 4.06
N SER A 65 -2.87 3.15 4.77
CA SER A 65 -3.13 2.39 5.98
C SER A 65 -3.19 3.32 7.19
N ALA A 66 -4.03 2.97 8.16
CA ALA A 66 -4.17 3.67 9.42
C ALA A 66 -4.56 2.69 10.53
N ALA A 67 -4.56 3.13 11.77
CA ALA A 67 -4.99 2.30 12.87
C ALA A 67 -5.72 3.14 13.93
N PHE A 68 -6.78 2.58 14.53
CA PHE A 68 -7.32 3.15 15.75
C PHE A 68 -6.30 3.03 16.87
N VAL A 69 -6.12 4.11 17.63
CA VAL A 69 -5.20 4.22 18.78
C VAL A 69 -5.91 4.66 20.06
N SER A 70 -7.23 4.74 20.04
CA SER A 70 -8.09 4.90 21.21
C SER A 70 -9.48 4.33 20.96
N ASP A 71 -10.22 4.09 22.03
CA ASP A 71 -11.63 3.72 22.03
C ASP A 71 -12.59 4.85 21.56
N GLN A 72 -12.09 6.08 21.43
CA GLN A 72 -12.83 7.25 20.97
C GLN A 72 -12.47 7.66 19.54
N GLY A 73 -12.28 6.69 18.66
CA GLY A 73 -12.11 6.90 17.23
C GLY A 73 -10.84 7.64 16.82
N LEU A 74 -9.85 7.83 17.72
CA LEU A 74 -8.57 8.43 17.35
C LEU A 74 -7.78 7.47 16.47
N ILE A 75 -7.25 8.00 15.36
CA ILE A 75 -6.58 7.23 14.31
C ILE A 75 -5.17 7.78 14.11
N ALA A 76 -4.17 6.90 14.07
CA ALA A 76 -2.82 7.22 13.65
C ALA A 76 -2.62 6.81 12.18
N THR A 77 -2.00 7.70 11.40
CA THR A 77 -1.64 7.47 10.00
C THR A 77 -0.38 8.24 9.63
N ASN A 78 0.06 8.16 8.36
CA ASN A 78 1.19 8.93 7.87
C ASN A 78 0.82 10.39 7.56
N TYR A 79 1.79 11.29 7.65
CA TYR A 79 1.62 12.69 7.27
C TYR A 79 1.27 12.85 5.79
N HIS A 80 1.97 12.16 4.89
CA HIS A 80 1.69 12.24 3.46
C HIS A 80 0.27 11.78 3.07
N CYS A 81 -0.39 10.97 3.91
CA CYS A 81 -1.77 10.53 3.70
C CYS A 81 -2.81 11.63 3.93
N ILE A 82 -2.45 12.66 4.69
CA ILE A 82 -3.37 13.74 5.06
C ILE A 82 -3.15 15.04 4.28
N GLU A 83 -2.10 15.12 3.46
CA GLU A 83 -1.70 16.35 2.78
C GLU A 83 -2.81 16.97 1.94
N ARG A 84 -3.40 16.20 1.03
CA ARG A 84 -4.41 16.71 0.10
C ARG A 84 -5.75 16.96 0.77
N SER A 85 -6.22 15.95 1.52
CA SER A 85 -7.60 15.93 2.02
C SER A 85 -7.78 16.73 3.31
N TYR A 86 -6.70 17.04 4.02
CA TYR A 86 -6.78 17.75 5.29
C TYR A 86 -5.94 19.02 5.30
N LEU A 87 -4.64 18.93 5.03
CA LEU A 87 -3.75 20.11 5.08
C LEU A 87 -4.07 21.09 3.95
N GLN A 88 -4.03 20.65 2.70
CA GLN A 88 -4.31 21.50 1.54
C GLN A 88 -5.75 22.03 1.59
N PHE A 89 -6.73 21.20 1.94
CA PHE A 89 -8.13 21.59 2.03
C PHE A 89 -8.39 22.67 3.08
N ASN A 90 -7.65 22.69 4.20
CA ASN A 90 -7.78 23.65 5.29
C ASN A 90 -6.73 24.78 5.25
N SER A 91 -5.90 24.84 4.23
CA SER A 91 -4.89 25.90 4.05
C SER A 91 -5.34 26.96 3.06
N ASN A 92 -4.87 28.18 3.28
CA ASN A 92 -4.98 29.31 2.35
C ASN A 92 -3.72 30.18 2.46
N ALA A 93 -3.65 31.29 1.72
CA ALA A 93 -2.49 32.18 1.71
C ALA A 93 -2.14 32.79 3.10
N GLU A 94 -3.14 32.98 3.97
CA GLU A 94 -2.97 33.57 5.30
C GLU A 94 -2.68 32.53 6.38
N ASN A 95 -3.15 31.29 6.17
CA ASN A 95 -3.02 30.19 7.13
C ASN A 95 -2.60 28.90 6.41
N ASN A 96 -1.30 28.68 6.30
CA ASN A 96 -0.73 27.53 5.64
C ASN A 96 -0.38 26.45 6.65
N LEU A 97 -1.21 25.40 6.73
CA LEU A 97 -1.00 24.28 7.67
C LEU A 97 0.25 23.44 7.36
N PHE A 98 0.78 23.51 6.16
CA PHE A 98 2.06 22.88 5.85
C PHE A 98 3.23 23.56 6.58
N GLU A 99 3.14 24.89 6.79
CA GLU A 99 4.19 25.64 7.49
C GLU A 99 4.03 25.60 9.00
N THR A 100 2.80 25.73 9.50
CA THR A 100 2.53 25.87 10.93
C THR A 100 2.28 24.55 11.62
N GLY A 101 1.91 23.50 10.90
CA GLY A 101 1.30 22.31 11.45
C GLY A 101 -0.10 22.61 12.02
N PHE A 102 -0.66 21.64 12.71
CA PHE A 102 -1.96 21.77 13.36
C PHE A 102 -2.06 20.90 14.60
N VAL A 103 -2.68 21.41 15.66
CA VAL A 103 -3.09 20.66 16.84
C VAL A 103 -4.44 21.14 17.31
N ALA A 104 -5.44 20.26 17.38
CA ALA A 104 -6.71 20.51 18.04
C ALA A 104 -6.55 20.28 19.55
N ARG A 105 -6.90 21.27 20.36
CA ARG A 105 -6.88 21.18 21.84
C ARG A 105 -8.22 20.72 22.40
N SER A 106 -9.26 20.77 21.59
CA SER A 106 -10.58 20.24 21.90
C SER A 106 -11.20 19.62 20.64
N LYS A 107 -12.29 18.85 20.80
CA LYS A 107 -12.99 18.21 19.68
C LYS A 107 -13.65 19.23 18.72
N GLU A 108 -14.00 20.39 19.24
CA GLU A 108 -14.60 21.50 18.48
C GLU A 108 -13.60 22.18 17.54
N GLU A 109 -12.30 22.09 17.86
CA GLU A 109 -11.22 22.65 17.03
C GLU A 109 -10.82 21.69 15.89
N GLU A 110 -11.18 20.42 15.96
CA GLU A 110 -10.84 19.42 14.95
C GLU A 110 -11.38 19.83 13.57
N LYS A 111 -10.50 19.80 12.55
CA LYS A 111 -10.83 20.28 11.20
C LYS A 111 -11.42 19.19 10.34
N LYS A 112 -12.54 19.50 9.67
CA LYS A 112 -13.16 18.60 8.71
C LYS A 112 -12.22 18.28 7.54
N SER A 113 -12.41 17.10 6.96
CA SER A 113 -11.74 16.69 5.73
C SER A 113 -12.38 17.30 4.47
N ALA A 114 -11.66 17.21 3.35
CA ALA A 114 -12.23 17.40 2.03
C ALA A 114 -13.38 16.40 1.77
N PRO A 115 -14.40 16.77 0.98
CA PRO A 115 -15.48 15.86 0.58
C PRO A 115 -14.92 14.57 -0.02
N GLY A 116 -15.51 13.44 0.33
CA GLY A 116 -15.09 12.12 -0.16
C GLY A 116 -14.01 11.43 0.68
N SER A 117 -13.44 12.09 1.68
CA SER A 117 -12.52 11.42 2.63
C SER A 117 -13.31 10.43 3.49
N ARG A 118 -12.76 9.23 3.68
CA ARG A 118 -13.43 8.14 4.39
C ARG A 118 -12.43 7.33 5.21
N VAL A 119 -12.94 6.69 6.26
CA VAL A 119 -12.28 5.58 6.94
C VAL A 119 -13.06 4.32 6.65
N TYR A 120 -12.38 3.27 6.23
CA TYR A 120 -12.97 1.96 5.95
C TYR A 120 -12.53 0.98 7.01
N VAL A 121 -13.51 0.44 7.76
CA VAL A 121 -13.31 -0.60 8.76
C VAL A 121 -13.74 -1.93 8.15
N THR A 122 -12.84 -2.90 8.04
CA THR A 122 -13.16 -4.21 7.46
C THR A 122 -14.04 -5.00 8.42
N LEU A 123 -15.23 -5.38 7.96
CA LEU A 123 -16.22 -6.16 8.70
C LEU A 123 -16.17 -7.65 8.35
N GLU A 124 -15.98 -7.95 7.06
CA GLU A 124 -15.94 -9.31 6.53
C GLU A 124 -14.95 -9.40 5.38
N SER A 125 -14.31 -10.56 5.23
CA SER A 125 -13.48 -10.91 4.07
C SER A 125 -13.66 -12.41 3.78
N ASN A 126 -14.34 -12.70 2.68
CA ASN A 126 -14.73 -14.07 2.33
C ASN A 126 -14.25 -14.42 0.92
N GLU A 127 -13.76 -15.64 0.72
CA GLU A 127 -13.49 -16.14 -0.62
C GLU A 127 -14.79 -16.42 -1.36
N ILE A 128 -14.89 -15.94 -2.61
CA ILE A 128 -16.09 -16.01 -3.45
C ILE A 128 -15.77 -16.45 -4.88
N THR A 129 -14.64 -17.10 -5.09
CA THR A 129 -14.14 -17.48 -6.42
C THR A 129 -15.19 -18.24 -7.25
N GLU A 130 -15.84 -19.25 -6.67
CA GLU A 130 -16.89 -20.02 -7.35
C GLU A 130 -18.07 -19.15 -7.76
N GLN A 131 -18.45 -18.16 -6.96
CA GLN A 131 -19.55 -17.24 -7.26
C GLN A 131 -19.21 -16.28 -8.40
N VAL A 132 -17.96 -15.78 -8.42
CA VAL A 132 -17.47 -14.88 -9.48
C VAL A 132 -17.31 -15.62 -10.80
N LEU A 133 -16.85 -16.86 -10.78
CA LEU A 133 -16.65 -17.69 -11.97
C LEU A 133 -17.89 -18.48 -12.39
N MET A 134 -19.03 -18.29 -11.73
CA MET A 134 -20.25 -19.02 -12.06
C MET A 134 -20.68 -18.77 -13.52
N GLY A 135 -20.86 -19.83 -14.29
CA GLY A 135 -21.20 -19.78 -15.73
C GLY A 135 -19.99 -19.64 -16.67
N VAL A 136 -18.78 -19.44 -16.16
CA VAL A 136 -17.55 -19.53 -16.95
C VAL A 136 -17.21 -21.00 -17.20
N LYS A 137 -16.89 -21.34 -18.46
CA LYS A 137 -16.41 -22.66 -18.88
C LYS A 137 -15.02 -22.52 -19.49
N ASP A 138 -14.28 -23.62 -19.58
CA ASP A 138 -12.93 -23.61 -20.12
C ASP A 138 -12.88 -23.11 -21.59
N GLU A 139 -13.92 -23.40 -22.36
CA GLU A 139 -14.02 -22.96 -23.77
C GLU A 139 -14.63 -21.57 -23.93
N THR A 140 -14.96 -20.86 -22.83
CA THR A 140 -15.55 -19.52 -22.92
C THR A 140 -14.53 -18.53 -23.47
N ALA A 141 -14.88 -17.85 -24.57
CA ALA A 141 -14.04 -16.84 -25.20
C ALA A 141 -13.71 -15.69 -24.20
N ASP A 142 -12.50 -15.14 -24.22
CA ASP A 142 -11.99 -14.18 -23.25
C ASP A 142 -12.90 -12.97 -23.00
N ILE A 143 -13.46 -12.40 -24.07
CA ILE A 143 -14.39 -11.26 -23.97
C ILE A 143 -15.68 -11.64 -23.25
N GLU A 144 -16.21 -12.83 -23.51
CA GLU A 144 -17.41 -13.32 -22.86
C GLU A 144 -17.14 -13.72 -21.42
N ARG A 145 -16.01 -14.38 -21.16
CA ARG A 145 -15.51 -14.65 -19.81
C ARG A 145 -15.45 -13.38 -18.97
N ALA A 146 -14.84 -12.31 -19.49
CA ALA A 146 -14.73 -11.02 -18.80
C ALA A 146 -16.11 -10.42 -18.49
N LYS A 147 -17.08 -10.50 -19.41
CA LYS A 147 -18.45 -10.02 -19.20
C LYS A 147 -19.17 -10.80 -18.10
N ILE A 148 -19.10 -12.13 -18.13
CA ILE A 148 -19.72 -12.98 -17.10
C ILE A 148 -19.16 -12.63 -15.72
N ILE A 149 -17.83 -12.53 -15.60
CA ILE A 149 -17.16 -12.16 -14.36
C ILE A 149 -17.62 -10.78 -13.87
N GLU A 150 -17.64 -9.77 -14.75
CA GLU A 150 -18.07 -8.41 -14.41
C GLU A 150 -19.53 -8.37 -13.93
N GLU A 151 -20.43 -9.09 -14.61
CA GLU A 151 -21.84 -9.18 -14.23
C GLU A 151 -22.02 -9.88 -12.87
N ASN A 152 -21.32 -10.99 -12.64
CA ASN A 152 -21.35 -11.70 -11.37
C ASN A 152 -20.83 -10.81 -10.22
N ILE A 153 -19.71 -10.11 -10.43
CA ILE A 153 -19.16 -9.16 -9.46
C ILE A 153 -20.19 -8.07 -9.13
N LYS A 154 -20.82 -7.45 -10.13
CA LYS A 154 -21.86 -6.43 -9.90
C LYS A 154 -23.03 -6.97 -9.07
N GLN A 155 -23.49 -8.19 -9.35
CA GLN A 155 -24.58 -8.81 -8.59
C GLN A 155 -24.17 -9.10 -7.13
N ILE A 156 -22.95 -9.57 -6.92
CA ILE A 156 -22.40 -9.85 -5.57
C ILE A 156 -22.31 -8.55 -4.77
N ILE A 157 -21.76 -7.48 -5.34
CA ILE A 157 -21.65 -6.17 -4.70
C ILE A 157 -23.03 -5.63 -4.35
N ASN A 158 -23.98 -5.62 -5.30
CA ASN A 158 -25.33 -5.13 -5.06
C ASN A 158 -26.09 -5.87 -3.95
N LYS A 159 -25.86 -7.17 -3.79
CA LYS A 159 -26.42 -7.95 -2.69
C LYS A 159 -25.77 -7.67 -1.35
N CYS A 160 -24.50 -7.31 -1.36
CA CYS A 160 -23.69 -7.06 -0.17
C CYS A 160 -23.94 -5.67 0.42
N GLU A 161 -24.11 -4.66 -0.42
CA GLU A 161 -24.35 -3.27 -0.03
C GLU A 161 -25.79 -3.05 0.41
N THR A 162 -26.08 -3.34 1.67
CA THR A 162 -27.43 -3.29 2.24
C THR A 162 -27.84 -1.91 2.76
N THR A 163 -26.87 -1.05 3.05
CA THR A 163 -27.05 0.32 3.54
C THR A 163 -26.01 1.25 2.93
N ASP A 164 -26.23 2.56 2.96
CA ASP A 164 -25.30 3.57 2.39
C ASP A 164 -23.95 3.66 3.11
N GLU A 165 -23.84 3.11 4.31
CA GLU A 165 -22.60 3.05 5.10
C GLU A 165 -21.78 1.77 4.85
N ILE A 166 -22.38 0.76 4.21
CA ILE A 166 -21.68 -0.47 3.83
C ILE A 166 -21.20 -0.35 2.39
N GLU A 167 -19.92 -0.57 2.21
CA GLU A 167 -19.31 -0.68 0.88
C GLU A 167 -18.72 -2.08 0.72
N CYS A 168 -18.92 -2.67 -0.45
CA CYS A 168 -18.45 -3.99 -0.77
C CYS A 168 -17.51 -3.96 -1.97
N ARG A 169 -16.39 -4.68 -1.87
CA ARG A 169 -15.36 -4.71 -2.92
C ARG A 169 -14.99 -6.15 -3.23
N VAL A 170 -14.93 -6.49 -4.50
CA VAL A 170 -14.38 -7.76 -4.94
C VAL A 170 -12.92 -7.54 -5.35
N ARG A 171 -12.01 -8.26 -4.69
CA ARG A 171 -10.57 -8.25 -4.97
C ARG A 171 -10.17 -9.50 -5.73
N SER A 172 -9.42 -9.32 -6.79
CA SER A 172 -8.79 -10.41 -7.54
C SER A 172 -7.37 -10.62 -7.05
N PHE A 173 -6.99 -11.87 -6.82
CA PHE A 173 -5.65 -12.30 -6.44
C PHE A 173 -5.10 -13.27 -7.50
N TYR A 174 -3.78 -13.33 -7.63
CA TYR A 174 -3.08 -14.25 -8.54
C TYR A 174 -3.64 -14.20 -9.97
N SER A 175 -3.82 -12.95 -10.50
CA SER A 175 -4.33 -12.69 -11.84
C SER A 175 -5.74 -13.28 -12.13
N GLY A 176 -6.57 -13.41 -11.11
CA GLY A 176 -7.96 -13.90 -11.26
C GLY A 176 -8.14 -15.39 -10.92
N GLU A 177 -7.16 -16.01 -10.30
CA GLU A 177 -7.29 -17.37 -9.76
C GLU A 177 -8.19 -17.39 -8.52
N THR A 178 -8.11 -16.36 -7.69
CA THR A 178 -8.89 -16.26 -6.45
C THR A 178 -9.57 -14.90 -6.36
N TYR A 179 -10.83 -14.89 -5.90
CA TYR A 179 -11.61 -13.68 -5.66
C TYR A 179 -12.10 -13.63 -4.22
N LYS A 180 -11.97 -12.47 -3.59
CA LYS A 180 -12.47 -12.22 -2.23
C LYS A 180 -13.43 -11.05 -2.20
N LEU A 181 -14.52 -11.20 -1.44
CA LEU A 181 -15.43 -10.13 -1.09
C LEU A 181 -15.00 -9.50 0.23
N GLU A 182 -14.66 -8.23 0.17
CA GLU A 182 -14.44 -7.40 1.36
C GLU A 182 -15.69 -6.56 1.61
N LYS A 183 -16.29 -6.69 2.81
CA LYS A 183 -17.37 -5.83 3.29
C LYS A 183 -16.79 -4.86 4.31
N VAL A 184 -16.96 -3.59 4.10
CA VAL A 184 -16.39 -2.54 4.94
C VAL A 184 -17.46 -1.56 5.42
N LEU A 185 -17.33 -1.11 6.66
CA LEU A 185 -18.05 0.07 7.16
C LEU A 185 -17.32 1.31 6.66
N LYS A 186 -18.03 2.20 6.00
CA LYS A 186 -17.55 3.47 5.46
C LYS A 186 -17.91 4.61 6.39
N ILE A 187 -16.97 5.07 7.22
CA ILE A 187 -17.16 6.23 8.10
C ILE A 187 -16.86 7.51 7.31
N LYS A 188 -17.85 8.40 7.24
CA LYS A 188 -17.84 9.58 6.36
C LYS A 188 -17.30 10.85 7.03
N ASP A 189 -17.49 11.02 8.34
CA ASP A 189 -16.97 12.17 9.09
C ASP A 189 -15.63 11.84 9.72
N VAL A 190 -14.56 12.33 9.10
CA VAL A 190 -13.17 12.13 9.57
C VAL A 190 -12.50 13.48 9.70
N ARG A 191 -11.96 13.79 10.89
CA ARG A 191 -11.43 15.11 11.22
C ARG A 191 -9.93 15.05 11.54
N LEU A 192 -9.22 16.12 11.18
CA LEU A 192 -7.82 16.30 11.53
C LEU A 192 -7.70 16.71 12.99
N VAL A 193 -6.90 15.97 13.74
CA VAL A 193 -6.59 16.22 15.16
C VAL A 193 -5.18 16.80 15.30
N TYR A 194 -4.21 16.22 14.61
CA TYR A 194 -2.81 16.64 14.67
C TYR A 194 -2.09 16.40 13.35
N ALA A 195 -1.28 17.36 12.96
CA ALA A 195 -0.26 17.23 11.93
C ALA A 195 0.97 18.06 12.31
N PRO A 196 2.19 17.52 12.25
CA PRO A 196 3.38 18.34 12.38
C PRO A 196 3.50 19.30 11.20
N PRO A 197 4.28 20.40 11.28
CA PRO A 197 4.62 21.19 10.11
C PRO A 197 5.47 20.36 9.13
N ALA A 198 5.44 20.73 7.84
CA ALA A 198 6.08 19.96 6.76
C ALA A 198 7.58 19.73 6.98
N TYR A 199 8.29 20.68 7.60
CA TYR A 199 9.72 20.50 7.91
C TYR A 199 10.02 19.35 8.90
N ILE A 200 8.98 18.80 9.58
CA ILE A 200 9.04 17.56 10.35
C ILE A 200 8.39 16.42 9.56
N GLY A 201 7.15 16.64 9.10
CA GLY A 201 6.33 15.61 8.43
C GLY A 201 6.90 15.13 7.09
N GLU A 202 7.69 15.97 6.42
CA GLU A 202 8.39 15.69 5.17
C GLU A 202 9.91 15.92 5.30
N TYR A 203 10.49 15.77 6.50
CA TYR A 203 11.92 16.00 6.70
C TYR A 203 12.75 15.16 5.73
N GLY A 204 13.74 15.81 5.07
CA GLY A 204 14.54 15.20 4.01
C GLY A 204 13.85 15.18 2.64
N GLY A 205 12.55 15.52 2.57
CA GLY A 205 11.76 15.59 1.33
C GLY A 205 11.94 14.36 0.44
N GLU A 206 11.96 14.57 -0.87
CA GLU A 206 12.16 13.49 -1.84
C GLU A 206 13.61 12.97 -1.88
N ILE A 207 14.59 13.69 -1.30
CA ILE A 207 15.99 13.21 -1.23
C ILE A 207 16.07 11.96 -0.37
N ASP A 208 15.38 11.93 0.79
CA ASP A 208 15.38 10.79 1.71
C ASP A 208 14.27 9.76 1.40
N ASN A 209 13.37 10.06 0.47
CA ASN A 209 12.33 9.14 0.07
C ASN A 209 12.96 7.87 -0.58
N TRP A 210 12.41 6.70 -0.26
CA TRP A 210 12.93 5.39 -0.68
C TRP A 210 14.39 5.13 -0.26
N MET A 211 14.86 5.78 0.80
CA MET A 211 16.21 5.65 1.33
C MET A 211 16.19 5.10 2.77
N TYR A 212 17.29 4.50 3.18
CA TYR A 212 17.54 4.08 4.55
C TYR A 212 18.92 4.60 4.99
N PRO A 213 19.06 5.19 6.20
CA PRO A 213 18.00 5.54 7.15
C PRO A 213 17.15 6.72 6.68
N ARG A 214 15.90 6.81 7.20
CA ARG A 214 14.99 7.92 6.96
C ARG A 214 14.57 8.54 8.30
N HIS A 215 14.71 9.87 8.43
CA HIS A 215 14.47 10.62 9.67
C HIS A 215 13.20 11.48 9.63
N THR A 216 12.31 11.21 8.72
CA THR A 216 11.04 11.93 8.53
C THR A 216 10.08 11.63 9.68
N GLY A 217 9.46 12.66 10.26
CA GLY A 217 8.37 12.53 11.22
C GLY A 217 7.01 12.34 10.51
N ASP A 218 6.92 11.33 9.64
CA ASP A 218 5.77 11.06 8.76
C ASP A 218 4.61 10.42 9.53
N PHE A 219 3.98 11.22 10.43
CA PHE A 219 2.80 10.78 11.18
C PHE A 219 1.79 11.91 11.36
N ALA A 220 0.52 11.54 11.47
CA ALA A 220 -0.60 12.44 11.76
C ALA A 220 -1.67 11.72 12.56
N LEU A 221 -2.54 12.48 13.22
CA LEU A 221 -3.68 11.96 13.94
C LEU A 221 -4.99 12.50 13.34
N LEU A 222 -5.92 11.59 13.11
CA LEU A 222 -7.29 11.86 12.70
C LEU A 222 -8.25 11.35 13.76
N ARG A 223 -9.54 11.71 13.66
CA ARG A 223 -10.62 11.10 14.44
C ARG A 223 -11.81 10.82 13.56
N ALA A 224 -12.35 9.61 13.69
CA ALA A 224 -13.59 9.19 13.07
C ALA A 224 -14.79 9.58 13.95
N TYR A 225 -15.87 10.02 13.31
CA TYR A 225 -17.13 10.43 13.94
C TYR A 225 -18.32 9.74 13.28
N VAL A 226 -19.34 9.50 14.07
CA VAL A 226 -20.64 8.95 13.65
C VAL A 226 -21.76 9.74 14.30
N SER A 227 -22.99 9.59 13.80
CA SER A 227 -24.15 10.16 14.47
C SER A 227 -24.40 9.52 15.85
N LYS A 228 -25.29 10.11 16.66
CA LYS A 228 -25.58 9.63 18.03
C LYS A 228 -26.17 8.23 18.06
N ASP A 229 -26.82 7.79 16.99
CA ASP A 229 -27.34 6.42 16.85
C ASP A 229 -26.31 5.43 16.30
N GLY A 230 -25.10 5.89 16.02
CA GLY A 230 -23.99 5.08 15.51
C GLY A 230 -23.92 4.98 13.98
N SER A 231 -24.87 5.58 13.24
CA SER A 231 -24.84 5.56 11.77
C SER A 231 -23.74 6.47 11.21
N SER A 232 -23.19 6.09 10.05
CA SER A 232 -22.15 6.85 9.38
C SER A 232 -22.75 7.97 8.53
N GLU A 233 -22.54 9.21 8.95
CA GLU A 233 -23.01 10.40 8.25
C GLU A 233 -21.85 11.32 7.86
N GLU A 234 -22.11 12.26 6.94
CA GLU A 234 -21.18 13.34 6.62
C GLU A 234 -20.98 14.25 7.85
N PHE A 235 -20.00 15.17 7.75
CA PHE A 235 -19.70 16.09 8.83
C PHE A 235 -20.93 16.77 9.40
N ASN A 236 -21.17 16.57 10.69
CA ASN A 236 -22.17 17.27 11.48
C ASN A 236 -21.59 17.61 12.85
N LYS A 237 -21.90 18.80 13.37
CA LYS A 237 -21.42 19.24 14.71
C LYS A 237 -21.92 18.35 15.84
N ASP A 238 -23.09 17.71 15.65
CA ASP A 238 -23.68 16.82 16.64
C ASP A 238 -23.16 15.41 16.62
N ASN A 239 -22.32 15.06 15.63
CA ASN A 239 -21.68 13.76 15.55
C ASN A 239 -20.77 13.54 16.76
N VAL A 240 -20.71 12.30 17.22
CA VAL A 240 -19.90 11.84 18.35
C VAL A 240 -18.72 11.00 17.85
N PRO A 241 -17.61 10.92 18.59
CA PRO A 241 -16.51 10.05 18.24
C PRO A 241 -16.97 8.60 18.05
N TYR A 242 -16.48 7.97 16.99
CA TYR A 242 -16.71 6.55 16.74
C TYR A 242 -16.13 5.72 17.90
N SER A 243 -16.91 4.83 18.48
CA SER A 243 -16.46 3.90 19.51
C SER A 243 -15.84 2.68 18.85
N SER A 244 -14.52 2.56 18.95
CA SER A 244 -13.81 1.39 18.43
C SER A 244 -13.60 0.33 19.53
N ASP A 245 -14.09 -0.88 19.29
CA ASP A 245 -13.91 -2.01 20.20
C ASP A 245 -12.45 -2.50 20.23
N SER A 246 -11.65 -2.12 19.25
CA SER A 246 -10.24 -2.48 19.15
C SER A 246 -9.38 -1.29 18.75
N PHE A 247 -8.28 -1.10 19.47
CA PHE A 247 -7.30 -0.06 19.17
C PHE A 247 -5.89 -0.50 19.58
N LEU A 248 -4.89 0.01 18.89
CA LEU A 248 -3.48 -0.23 19.22
C LEU A 248 -3.03 0.69 20.36
N LYS A 249 -2.28 0.15 21.30
CA LYS A 249 -1.63 0.93 22.36
C LYS A 249 -0.29 1.45 21.84
N ILE A 250 -0.08 2.76 21.89
CA ILE A 250 1.21 3.38 21.58
C ILE A 250 2.20 3.04 22.68
N SER A 251 3.33 2.41 22.34
CA SER A 251 4.40 2.10 23.29
C SER A 251 5.36 3.26 23.41
N SER A 252 5.51 3.82 24.62
CA SER A 252 6.52 4.83 24.91
C SER A 252 7.93 4.25 25.08
N ARG A 253 8.05 2.92 25.19
CA ARG A 253 9.36 2.24 25.30
C ARG A 253 10.15 2.32 23.98
N GLY A 254 9.45 2.39 22.85
CA GLY A 254 10.05 2.23 21.52
C GLY A 254 10.40 0.77 21.23
N VAL A 255 11.40 0.58 20.37
CA VAL A 255 11.94 -0.73 19.96
C VAL A 255 13.46 -0.72 20.07
N ASP A 256 14.03 -1.87 20.41
CA ASP A 256 15.46 -2.10 20.49
C ASP A 256 15.93 -3.01 19.34
N ASP A 257 17.23 -3.06 19.09
CA ASP A 257 17.81 -3.97 18.10
C ASP A 257 17.51 -5.43 18.45
N GLY A 258 17.02 -6.19 17.47
CA GLY A 258 16.58 -7.58 17.67
C GLY A 258 15.14 -7.75 18.17
N ASP A 259 14.41 -6.66 18.46
CA ASP A 259 12.98 -6.76 18.75
C ASP A 259 12.20 -7.20 17.49
N PHE A 260 11.21 -8.05 17.68
CA PHE A 260 10.27 -8.39 16.61
C PHE A 260 9.38 -7.19 16.27
N VAL A 261 9.36 -6.81 15.00
CA VAL A 261 8.47 -5.79 14.45
C VAL A 261 7.68 -6.36 13.27
N MET A 262 6.48 -5.84 13.05
CA MET A 262 5.61 -6.25 11.96
C MET A 262 4.88 -5.02 11.40
N ILE A 263 4.82 -4.93 10.08
CA ILE A 263 4.02 -3.91 9.40
C ILE A 263 2.72 -4.55 8.95
N VAL A 264 1.60 -3.92 9.29
CA VAL A 264 0.25 -4.37 8.92
C VAL A 264 -0.50 -3.22 8.28
N GLY A 265 -1.21 -3.49 7.19
CA GLY A 265 -1.99 -2.44 6.53
C GLY A 265 -2.60 -2.90 5.22
N TYR A 266 -2.98 -1.90 4.42
CA TYR A 266 -3.58 -2.05 3.10
C TYR A 266 -2.56 -1.60 2.04
N PRO A 267 -1.64 -2.49 1.63
CA PRO A 267 -0.62 -2.15 0.66
C PRO A 267 -1.22 -1.87 -0.71
N GLY A 268 -0.44 -1.16 -1.52
CA GLY A 268 -0.76 -0.98 -2.93
C GLY A 268 -0.58 -2.27 -3.73
N ARG A 269 -0.20 -2.13 -4.99
CA ARG A 269 0.01 -3.26 -5.90
C ARG A 269 1.47 -3.70 -5.88
N THR A 270 1.71 -5.02 -5.86
CA THR A 270 3.01 -5.65 -6.10
C THR A 270 2.93 -6.60 -7.27
N ASN A 271 4.05 -6.75 -8.01
CA ASN A 271 4.20 -7.71 -9.09
C ASN A 271 5.36 -8.63 -8.70
N ARG A 272 5.03 -9.82 -8.19
CA ARG A 272 6.04 -10.78 -7.70
C ARG A 272 6.29 -11.95 -8.66
N LEU A 273 5.35 -12.20 -9.58
CA LEU A 273 5.38 -13.32 -10.51
C LEU A 273 5.56 -12.81 -11.95
N LEU A 274 6.61 -12.03 -12.18
CA LEU A 274 6.96 -11.56 -13.51
C LEU A 274 7.91 -12.55 -14.20
N THR A 275 7.73 -12.73 -15.50
CA THR A 275 8.70 -13.44 -16.33
C THR A 275 9.98 -12.61 -16.48
N PHE A 276 11.08 -13.26 -16.78
CA PHE A 276 12.34 -12.55 -17.08
C PHE A 276 12.16 -11.50 -18.19
N ASN A 277 11.34 -11.78 -19.19
CA ASN A 277 11.09 -10.85 -20.31
C ASN A 277 10.34 -9.59 -19.86
N GLU A 278 9.40 -9.71 -18.92
CA GLU A 278 8.69 -8.55 -18.34
C GLU A 278 9.64 -7.71 -17.50
N ILE A 279 10.42 -8.31 -16.60
CA ILE A 279 11.42 -7.60 -15.80
C ILE A 279 12.44 -6.88 -16.68
N LYS A 280 12.92 -7.55 -17.73
CA LYS A 280 13.84 -6.95 -18.68
C LYS A 280 13.21 -5.80 -19.45
N TYR A 281 11.98 -5.95 -19.92
CA TYR A 281 11.26 -4.89 -20.62
C TYR A 281 11.05 -3.67 -19.74
N ASP A 282 10.63 -3.87 -18.50
CA ASP A 282 10.45 -2.77 -17.54
C ASP A 282 11.77 -2.02 -17.30
N LEU A 283 12.84 -2.72 -17.00
CA LEU A 283 14.13 -2.11 -16.68
C LEU A 283 14.86 -1.47 -17.87
N GLU A 284 14.73 -2.05 -19.06
CA GLU A 284 15.43 -1.55 -20.26
C GLU A 284 14.62 -0.51 -21.07
N PHE A 285 13.28 -0.48 -20.91
CA PHE A 285 12.44 0.38 -21.72
C PHE A 285 11.37 1.13 -20.90
N GLN A 286 10.38 0.43 -20.31
CA GLN A 286 9.19 1.03 -19.73
C GLN A 286 9.52 2.04 -18.64
N PHE A 287 10.40 1.68 -17.71
CA PHE A 287 10.79 2.56 -16.60
C PHE A 287 11.51 3.83 -17.08
N HIS A 288 12.28 3.74 -18.15
CA HIS A 288 12.93 4.92 -18.72
C HIS A 288 11.92 5.92 -19.33
N GLU A 289 10.89 5.42 -20.00
CA GLU A 289 9.83 6.28 -20.56
C GLU A 289 8.99 6.92 -19.44
N VAL A 290 8.67 6.17 -18.39
CA VAL A 290 7.97 6.71 -17.21
C VAL A 290 8.81 7.79 -16.51
N VAL A 291 10.12 7.57 -16.32
CA VAL A 291 11.03 8.56 -15.72
C VAL A 291 11.06 9.86 -16.53
N LYS A 292 11.13 9.77 -17.88
CA LYS A 292 11.08 10.96 -18.77
C LYS A 292 9.77 11.72 -18.60
N PHE A 293 8.64 11.02 -18.61
CA PHE A 293 7.32 11.63 -18.45
C PHE A 293 7.19 12.35 -17.10
N LEU A 294 7.54 11.66 -16.00
CA LEU A 294 7.45 12.23 -14.66
C LEU A 294 8.39 13.43 -14.50
N LYS A 295 9.63 13.32 -14.99
CA LYS A 295 10.59 14.44 -14.95
C LYS A 295 10.05 15.66 -15.70
N ARG A 296 9.48 15.49 -16.89
CA ARG A 296 8.88 16.60 -17.66
C ARG A 296 7.72 17.23 -16.90
N GLY A 297 6.86 16.44 -16.26
CA GLY A 297 5.76 16.94 -15.43
C GLY A 297 6.26 17.76 -14.23
N ILE A 298 7.28 17.27 -13.52
CA ILE A 298 7.91 17.98 -12.41
C ILE A 298 8.49 19.32 -12.87
N ASP A 299 9.22 19.33 -13.99
CA ASP A 299 9.84 20.54 -14.53
C ASP A 299 8.79 21.58 -14.91
N LEU A 300 7.71 21.18 -15.60
CA LEU A 300 6.59 22.08 -15.95
C LEU A 300 5.93 22.68 -14.71
N ILE A 301 5.70 21.88 -13.66
CA ILE A 301 5.13 22.40 -12.41
C ILE A 301 6.09 23.42 -11.77
N ASN A 302 7.40 23.14 -11.74
CA ASN A 302 8.39 24.07 -11.19
C ASN A 302 8.52 25.35 -11.98
N GLU A 303 8.43 25.29 -13.32
CA GLU A 303 8.51 26.45 -14.21
C GLU A 303 7.29 27.39 -14.10
N HIS A 304 6.10 26.83 -13.82
CA HIS A 304 4.83 27.55 -13.92
C HIS A 304 4.10 27.74 -12.58
N SER A 305 4.64 27.25 -11.47
CA SER A 305 4.04 27.43 -10.14
C SER A 305 4.78 28.52 -9.37
N ILE A 306 4.03 29.56 -8.98
CA ILE A 306 4.54 30.69 -8.20
C ILE A 306 3.79 30.80 -6.87
N ASP A 307 4.41 31.42 -5.86
CA ASP A 307 3.80 31.55 -4.53
C ASP A 307 2.67 32.58 -4.51
N GLU A 308 2.83 33.69 -5.26
CA GLU A 308 1.96 34.84 -5.24
C GLU A 308 0.55 34.57 -5.77
N ASP A 309 0.38 33.61 -6.69
CA ASP A 309 -0.94 33.23 -7.25
C ASP A 309 -1.55 31.99 -6.62
N GLY A 310 -0.87 31.38 -5.63
CA GLY A 310 -1.30 30.16 -4.96
C GLY A 310 -1.16 28.88 -5.79
N SER A 311 -0.60 28.94 -6.99
CA SER A 311 -0.45 27.78 -7.88
C SER A 311 0.48 26.75 -7.28
N LYS A 312 1.52 27.15 -6.56
CA LYS A 312 2.43 26.24 -5.85
C LYS A 312 1.70 25.35 -4.81
N LEU A 313 0.81 25.94 -4.01
CA LEU A 313 -0.02 25.19 -3.07
C LEU A 313 -1.00 24.28 -3.82
N LYS A 314 -1.61 24.78 -4.89
CA LYS A 314 -2.57 24.02 -5.72
C LYS A 314 -1.95 22.76 -6.35
N TYR A 315 -0.73 22.85 -6.86
CA TYR A 315 -0.06 21.74 -7.56
C TYR A 315 0.86 20.92 -6.66
N ARG A 316 1.00 21.26 -5.36
CA ARG A 316 1.87 20.57 -4.40
C ARG A 316 1.64 19.05 -4.39
N GLY A 317 0.40 18.60 -4.21
CA GLY A 317 0.10 17.16 -4.15
C GLY A 317 0.37 16.41 -5.45
N LEU A 318 0.15 17.04 -6.62
CA LEU A 318 0.49 16.46 -7.92
C LEU A 318 2.00 16.33 -8.08
N LYS A 319 2.75 17.37 -7.72
CA LYS A 319 4.21 17.39 -7.77
C LYS A 319 4.79 16.29 -6.86
N SER A 320 4.36 16.23 -5.60
CA SER A 320 4.81 15.21 -4.65
C SER A 320 4.55 13.78 -5.18
N GLY A 321 3.38 13.53 -5.78
CA GLY A 321 3.10 12.25 -6.42
C GLY A 321 4.08 11.92 -7.56
N TYR A 322 4.38 12.89 -8.42
CA TYR A 322 5.35 12.70 -9.52
C TYR A 322 6.77 12.47 -9.01
N GLU A 323 7.21 13.24 -8.02
CA GLU A 323 8.53 13.11 -7.40
C GLU A 323 8.71 11.76 -6.70
N ASN A 324 7.69 11.29 -5.97
CA ASN A 324 7.68 9.97 -5.34
C ASN A 324 7.86 8.83 -6.37
N TYR A 325 7.08 8.84 -7.46
CA TYR A 325 7.22 7.82 -8.51
C TYR A 325 8.54 7.95 -9.28
N TYR A 326 8.97 9.16 -9.58
CA TYR A 326 10.25 9.43 -10.23
C TYR A 326 11.41 8.84 -9.41
N LYS A 327 11.43 9.11 -8.10
CA LYS A 327 12.45 8.61 -7.18
C LYS A 327 12.43 7.09 -7.08
N LYS A 328 11.23 6.50 -6.94
CA LYS A 328 11.04 5.04 -6.90
C LYS A 328 11.61 4.37 -8.14
N ILE A 329 11.16 4.77 -9.33
CA ILE A 329 11.52 4.09 -10.58
C ILE A 329 12.99 4.33 -10.94
N SER A 330 13.50 5.54 -10.75
CA SER A 330 14.93 5.83 -10.93
C SER A 330 15.80 4.98 -9.98
N GLY A 331 15.33 4.80 -8.73
CA GLY A 331 15.98 3.93 -7.76
C GLY A 331 15.98 2.47 -8.18
N GLN A 332 14.87 1.96 -8.74
CA GLN A 332 14.77 0.59 -9.26
C GLN A 332 15.72 0.36 -10.43
N ILE A 333 15.80 1.29 -11.40
CA ILE A 333 16.75 1.20 -12.52
C ILE A 333 18.21 1.13 -12.00
N ASN A 334 18.57 2.06 -11.10
CA ASN A 334 19.91 2.13 -10.54
C ASN A 334 20.25 0.92 -9.67
N GLY A 335 19.33 0.49 -8.82
CA GLY A 335 19.47 -0.70 -7.99
C GLY A 335 19.65 -1.96 -8.81
N ALA A 336 18.80 -2.17 -9.83
CA ALA A 336 18.89 -3.31 -10.73
C ALA A 336 20.26 -3.39 -11.43
N LYS A 337 20.80 -2.24 -11.86
CA LYS A 337 22.13 -2.16 -12.45
C LYS A 337 23.22 -2.48 -11.44
N ASN A 338 23.18 -1.85 -10.25
CA ASN A 338 24.24 -1.99 -9.23
C ASN A 338 24.31 -3.41 -8.65
N PHE A 339 23.17 -4.05 -8.48
CA PHE A 339 23.07 -5.42 -7.93
C PHE A 339 22.97 -6.50 -8.99
N LYS A 340 23.14 -6.15 -10.28
CA LYS A 340 23.08 -7.08 -11.41
C LYS A 340 21.82 -7.94 -11.43
N LEU A 341 20.68 -7.30 -11.11
CA LEU A 341 19.40 -7.99 -10.96
C LEU A 341 19.02 -8.81 -12.21
N LEU A 342 19.25 -8.28 -13.42
CA LEU A 342 18.93 -9.02 -14.65
C LEU A 342 19.75 -10.30 -14.82
N GLU A 343 20.97 -10.36 -14.29
CA GLU A 343 21.78 -11.58 -14.34
C GLU A 343 21.19 -12.66 -13.41
N SER A 344 20.84 -12.28 -12.17
CA SER A 344 20.22 -13.20 -11.20
C SER A 344 18.83 -13.66 -11.64
N GLU A 345 18.00 -12.76 -12.15
CA GLU A 345 16.66 -13.10 -12.63
C GLU A 345 16.71 -13.99 -13.88
N LYS A 346 17.68 -13.82 -14.74
CA LYS A 346 17.90 -14.72 -15.86
C LYS A 346 18.27 -16.14 -15.39
N GLU A 347 19.08 -16.25 -14.35
CA GLU A 347 19.43 -17.55 -13.76
C GLU A 347 18.20 -18.19 -13.10
N ASN A 348 17.43 -17.46 -12.30
CA ASN A 348 16.17 -17.90 -11.71
C ASN A 348 15.19 -18.39 -12.77
N TRP A 349 15.02 -17.62 -13.83
CA TRP A 349 14.18 -17.99 -14.97
C TRP A 349 14.63 -19.27 -15.67
N ASN A 350 15.92 -19.43 -15.89
CA ASN A 350 16.46 -20.65 -16.48
C ASN A 350 16.27 -21.87 -15.55
N ASN A 351 16.36 -21.68 -14.24
CA ASN A 351 16.04 -22.73 -13.25
C ASN A 351 14.58 -23.12 -13.31
N PHE A 352 13.68 -22.14 -13.40
CA PHE A 352 12.24 -22.36 -13.57
C PHE A 352 11.95 -23.13 -14.87
N LEU A 353 12.52 -22.73 -16.00
CA LEU A 353 12.33 -23.43 -17.28
C LEU A 353 12.83 -24.88 -17.23
N ARG A 354 13.93 -25.16 -16.55
CA ARG A 354 14.43 -26.53 -16.35
C ARG A 354 13.48 -27.36 -15.48
N PHE A 355 12.90 -26.74 -14.45
CA PHE A 355 11.87 -27.39 -13.64
C PHE A 355 10.62 -27.70 -14.48
N VAL A 356 10.12 -26.73 -15.25
CA VAL A 356 8.98 -26.94 -16.17
C VAL A 356 9.25 -28.06 -17.18
N ASP A 357 10.45 -28.08 -17.76
CA ASP A 357 10.81 -29.13 -18.73
C ASP A 357 10.77 -30.53 -18.11
N LYS A 358 11.18 -30.66 -16.85
CA LYS A 358 11.29 -31.94 -16.18
C LYS A 358 9.97 -32.40 -15.52
N GLU A 359 9.22 -31.49 -14.90
CA GLU A 359 8.11 -31.85 -13.99
C GLU A 359 6.74 -31.45 -14.52
N ALA A 360 6.63 -30.47 -15.46
CA ALA A 360 5.35 -30.00 -15.95
C ALA A 360 4.73 -30.91 -17.00
N SER A 361 3.39 -30.95 -17.05
CA SER A 361 2.65 -31.64 -18.08
C SER A 361 2.86 -31.03 -19.47
N SER A 362 2.51 -31.74 -20.53
CA SER A 362 2.57 -31.19 -21.90
C SER A 362 1.61 -30.01 -22.06
N GLU A 363 0.50 -30.00 -21.35
CA GLU A 363 -0.51 -28.94 -21.34
C GLU A 363 0.04 -27.68 -20.66
N ASP A 364 0.66 -27.80 -19.48
CA ASP A 364 1.28 -26.67 -18.77
C ASP A 364 2.40 -26.02 -19.61
N LYS A 365 3.20 -26.84 -20.33
CA LYS A 365 4.23 -26.34 -21.26
C LYS A 365 3.62 -25.53 -22.38
N GLN A 366 2.52 -26.00 -22.97
CA GLN A 366 1.81 -25.26 -24.02
C GLN A 366 1.25 -23.93 -23.49
N TYR A 367 0.62 -23.93 -22.32
CA TYR A 367 0.12 -22.70 -21.69
C TYR A 367 1.24 -21.68 -21.43
N LEU A 368 2.39 -22.14 -20.95
CA LEU A 368 3.54 -21.25 -20.75
C LEU A 368 4.01 -20.63 -22.07
N GLU A 369 4.08 -21.41 -23.15
CA GLU A 369 4.47 -20.91 -24.48
C GLU A 369 3.48 -19.87 -25.01
N GLU A 370 2.19 -20.09 -24.85
CA GLU A 370 1.14 -19.15 -25.24
C GLU A 370 1.19 -17.87 -24.42
N LEU A 371 1.37 -17.97 -23.10
CA LEU A 371 1.55 -16.82 -22.21
C LEU A 371 2.75 -15.97 -22.64
N LEU A 372 3.89 -16.59 -22.91
CA LEU A 372 5.09 -15.86 -23.33
C LEU A 372 4.90 -15.16 -24.70
N LYS A 373 4.13 -15.74 -25.62
CA LYS A 373 3.78 -15.09 -26.88
C LYS A 373 2.87 -13.88 -26.66
N LEU A 374 1.88 -13.97 -25.76
CA LEU A 374 0.98 -12.85 -25.43
C LEU A 374 1.75 -11.70 -24.77
N ILE A 375 2.61 -11.98 -23.81
CA ILE A 375 3.49 -10.99 -23.18
C ILE A 375 4.37 -10.28 -24.22
N GLY A 376 5.00 -11.04 -25.13
CA GLY A 376 5.81 -10.47 -26.19
C GLY A 376 5.03 -9.56 -27.14
N LYS A 377 3.80 -9.92 -27.49
CA LYS A 377 2.90 -9.09 -28.30
C LYS A 377 2.53 -7.79 -27.60
N GLU A 378 2.13 -7.85 -26.34
CA GLU A 378 1.79 -6.67 -25.54
C GLU A 378 2.97 -5.69 -25.43
N GLN A 379 4.18 -6.18 -25.19
CA GLN A 379 5.39 -5.38 -25.14
C GLN A 379 5.68 -4.66 -26.47
N LEU A 380 5.49 -5.33 -27.61
CA LEU A 380 5.64 -4.72 -28.94
C LEU A 380 4.60 -3.63 -29.19
N GLU A 381 3.34 -3.87 -28.84
CA GLU A 381 2.26 -2.89 -28.97
C GLU A 381 2.49 -1.68 -28.06
N SER A 382 2.93 -1.90 -26.82
CA SER A 382 3.28 -0.81 -25.90
C SER A 382 4.40 0.07 -26.43
N ARG A 383 5.47 -0.53 -26.97
CA ARG A 383 6.54 0.24 -27.64
C ARG A 383 6.03 1.09 -28.80
N SER A 384 5.12 0.54 -29.61
CA SER A 384 4.57 1.29 -30.77
C SER A 384 3.69 2.48 -30.39
N ARG A 385 3.08 2.45 -29.19
CA ARG A 385 2.26 3.58 -28.67
C ARG A 385 3.09 4.68 -27.99
N SER A 386 4.35 4.41 -27.69
CA SER A 386 5.26 5.35 -27.05
C SER A 386 5.95 6.32 -28.04
N TYR A 387 5.71 6.13 -29.33
CA TYR A 387 6.16 7.00 -30.42
C TYR A 387 4.95 7.72 -31.05
#